data_566590182e123f7df0e1ca9c31cb7b72
#
_entry.id   566590182e123f7df0e1ca9c31cb7b72
#
_cell.length_a   1.000
_cell.length_b   1.000
_cell.length_c   1.000
_cell.angle_alpha   90.00
_cell.angle_beta   90.00
_cell.angle_gamma   90.00
#
_symmetry.space_group_name_H-M   'P 1'
#
loop_
_entity.id
_entity.type
_entity.pdbx_description
1 polymer ?
#
loop_
_entity_poly.entity_id
_entity_poly.type
_entity_poly.pdbx_seq_one_letter_code
_entity_poly.pdbx_strand_id
1 'polypeptide(L)'
;MSSSELSRLTRRGFLTMGIAAGAGIATWKWLRSRPREDGLQWPFRRVLEANESIARGYFSTARLSPTFRTSDITRVRLNGRLGLKSPIDLDAWRLHIEGAAAPILLTLEDIKALPQHEMITELRCIEGWTTIVQWKGARLADLIAKFPPLQETQYVSLETPDRGYYVGLELESARHPQTLLAWEMNGQPLPLLHGAPLRLAIPVKYGIKNIKRIGTIRYTIDRPADFWAERGYDWYAGH
;
A
#
# COMPACT_ATOMS: atom_id res chain seq x y z
N MET A 1 10.78 39.83 43.02
CA MET A 1 11.50 38.54 43.05
C MET A 1 12.91 38.81 43.48
N SER A 2 13.38 38.20 44.57
CA SER A 2 14.72 38.43 45.07
C SER A 2 15.79 37.73 44.20
N SER A 3 17.04 38.19 44.23
CA SER A 3 18.15 37.56 43.50
C SER A 3 18.37 36.10 43.90
N SER A 4 18.03 35.73 45.13
CA SER A 4 18.09 34.37 45.66
C SER A 4 16.99 33.48 45.09
N GLU A 5 15.79 33.98 44.83
CA GLU A 5 14.69 33.23 44.15
C GLU A 5 15.00 32.97 42.69
N LEU A 6 15.51 33.96 41.97
CA LEU A 6 15.97 33.83 40.60
C LEU A 6 17.06 32.77 40.48
N SER A 7 18.09 32.81 41.31
CA SER A 7 19.17 31.83 41.33
C SER A 7 18.68 30.42 41.62
N ARG A 8 17.70 30.26 42.50
CA ARG A 8 17.08 28.98 42.86
C ARG A 8 16.25 28.41 41.73
N LEU A 9 15.47 29.24 41.03
CA LEU A 9 14.68 28.84 39.84
C LEU A 9 15.58 28.45 38.67
N THR A 10 16.63 29.22 38.40
CA THR A 10 17.60 28.94 37.33
C THR A 10 18.35 27.63 37.59
N ARG A 11 18.79 27.38 38.83
CA ARG A 11 19.46 26.12 39.21
C ARG A 11 18.54 24.90 39.07
N ARG A 12 17.26 25.02 39.50
CA ARG A 12 16.27 23.98 39.35
C ARG A 12 15.98 23.74 37.88
N GLY A 13 15.80 24.80 37.06
CA GLY A 13 15.59 24.69 35.62
C GLY A 13 16.75 24.01 34.90
N PHE A 14 17.98 24.33 35.28
CA PHE A 14 19.17 23.68 34.72
C PHE A 14 19.25 22.19 35.07
N LEU A 15 18.98 21.82 36.32
CA LEU A 15 18.98 20.43 36.76
C LEU A 15 17.87 19.62 36.09
N THR A 16 16.65 20.16 35.98
CA THR A 16 15.53 19.47 35.29
C THR A 16 15.81 19.31 33.81
N MET A 17 16.37 20.29 33.12
CA MET A 17 16.81 20.17 31.74
C MET A 17 17.91 19.13 31.56
N GLY A 18 18.90 19.10 32.45
CA GLY A 18 19.98 18.12 32.44
C GLY A 18 19.46 16.67 32.60
N ILE A 19 18.52 16.45 33.52
CA ILE A 19 17.86 15.16 33.74
C ILE A 19 17.03 14.77 32.48
N ALA A 20 16.25 15.71 31.95
CA ALA A 20 15.43 15.45 30.74
C ALA A 20 16.31 15.13 29.53
N ALA A 21 17.40 15.86 29.31
CA ALA A 21 18.35 15.58 28.25
C ALA A 21 19.04 14.20 28.42
N GLY A 22 19.47 13.88 29.65
CA GLY A 22 20.06 12.56 29.97
C GLY A 22 19.07 11.43 29.75
N ALA A 23 17.83 11.58 30.19
CA ALA A 23 16.76 10.61 29.96
C ALA A 23 16.47 10.44 28.45
N GLY A 24 16.40 11.55 27.70
CA GLY A 24 16.21 11.54 26.25
C GLY A 24 17.32 10.78 25.53
N ILE A 25 18.59 11.03 25.86
CA ILE A 25 19.75 10.34 25.29
C ILE A 25 19.72 8.85 25.66
N ALA A 26 19.40 8.51 26.90
CA ALA A 26 19.32 7.12 27.36
C ALA A 26 18.20 6.37 26.63
N THR A 27 17.02 6.97 26.53
CA THR A 27 15.89 6.42 25.77
C THR A 27 16.24 6.20 24.29
N TRP A 28 16.88 7.21 23.65
CA TRP A 28 17.31 7.10 22.26
C TRP A 28 18.32 5.96 22.04
N LYS A 29 19.33 5.85 22.91
CA LYS A 29 20.31 4.76 22.87
C LYS A 29 19.63 3.40 23.08
N TRP A 30 18.70 3.33 24.03
CA TRP A 30 17.92 2.12 24.29
C TRP A 30 17.10 1.72 23.08
N LEU A 31 16.35 2.64 22.46
CA LEU A 31 15.57 2.37 21.24
C LEU A 31 16.46 1.87 20.11
N ARG A 32 17.60 2.53 19.86
CA ARG A 32 18.52 2.15 18.79
C ARG A 32 19.22 0.79 19.01
N SER A 33 19.34 0.35 20.26
CA SER A 33 19.94 -0.95 20.61
C SER A 33 18.96 -2.12 20.47
N ARG A 34 17.67 -1.85 20.20
CA ARG A 34 16.66 -2.91 20.07
C ARG A 34 16.82 -3.69 18.77
N PRO A 35 16.51 -5.02 18.76
CA PRO A 35 16.47 -5.81 17.54
C PRO A 35 15.58 -5.16 16.48
N ARG A 36 15.92 -5.39 15.23
CA ARG A 36 15.14 -4.93 14.09
C ARG A 36 14.18 -6.00 13.62
N GLU A 37 12.94 -5.60 13.31
CA GLU A 37 11.91 -6.37 12.65
C GLU A 37 11.48 -5.59 11.40
N ASP A 38 11.59 -6.18 10.22
CA ASP A 38 11.21 -5.57 8.95
C ASP A 38 11.72 -4.13 8.78
N GLY A 39 13.03 -3.95 8.92
CA GLY A 39 13.69 -2.67 8.69
C GLY A 39 13.61 -1.65 9.84
N LEU A 40 12.81 -1.87 10.88
CA LEU A 40 12.65 -0.98 12.05
C LEU A 40 13.05 -1.69 13.35
N GLN A 41 13.49 -0.93 14.34
CA GLN A 41 13.58 -1.44 15.71
C GLN A 41 12.18 -1.85 16.20
N TRP A 42 12.09 -2.98 16.91
CA TRP A 42 10.82 -3.58 17.31
C TRP A 42 9.84 -2.63 18.03
N PRO A 43 10.27 -1.64 18.86
CA PRO A 43 9.30 -0.75 19.49
C PRO A 43 8.54 0.13 18.47
N PHE A 44 9.23 0.56 17.39
CA PHE A 44 8.57 1.31 16.30
C PHE A 44 7.67 0.41 15.46
N ARG A 45 8.05 -0.88 15.26
CA ARG A 45 7.19 -1.85 14.60
C ARG A 45 5.88 -2.02 15.36
N ARG A 46 5.93 -2.14 16.70
CA ARG A 46 4.71 -2.22 17.54
C ARG A 46 3.81 -0.98 17.43
N VAL A 47 4.38 0.20 17.23
CA VAL A 47 3.58 1.41 16.97
C VAL A 47 2.85 1.31 15.63
N LEU A 48 3.52 0.84 14.57
CA LEU A 48 2.87 0.62 13.27
C LEU A 48 1.76 -0.44 13.35
N GLU A 49 1.98 -1.53 14.06
CA GLU A 49 0.95 -2.57 14.28
C GLU A 49 -0.25 -2.03 15.07
N ALA A 50 -0.02 -1.17 16.05
CA ALA A 50 -1.11 -0.51 16.78
C ALA A 50 -1.89 0.44 15.84
N ASN A 51 -1.20 1.22 15.00
CA ASN A 51 -1.83 2.07 13.99
C ASN A 51 -2.64 1.24 12.97
N GLU A 52 -2.09 0.11 12.52
CA GLU A 52 -2.81 -0.84 11.67
C GLU A 52 -4.11 -1.32 12.33
N SER A 53 -4.04 -1.72 13.60
CA SER A 53 -5.21 -2.19 14.36
C SER A 53 -6.30 -1.11 14.42
N ILE A 54 -5.91 0.14 14.66
CA ILE A 54 -6.83 1.28 14.66
C ILE A 54 -7.43 1.49 13.26
N ALA A 55 -6.59 1.53 12.22
CA ALA A 55 -7.03 1.74 10.84
C ALA A 55 -7.98 0.63 10.36
N ARG A 56 -7.71 -0.63 10.71
CA ARG A 56 -8.59 -1.77 10.43
C ARG A 56 -9.93 -1.65 11.16
N GLY A 57 -9.95 -1.12 12.37
CA GLY A 57 -11.20 -0.86 13.11
C GLY A 57 -12.11 0.16 12.44
N TYR A 58 -11.54 1.08 11.64
CA TYR A 58 -12.29 2.05 10.83
C TYR A 58 -12.62 1.56 9.42
N PHE A 59 -11.97 0.52 8.94
CA PHE A 59 -12.20 -0.01 7.59
C PHE A 59 -13.61 -0.58 7.45
N SER A 60 -14.23 -0.29 6.32
CA SER A 60 -15.50 -0.90 5.91
C SER A 60 -15.60 -0.89 4.39
N THR A 61 -16.05 -1.98 3.80
CA THR A 61 -16.31 -2.08 2.36
C THR A 61 -17.44 -1.15 1.89
N ALA A 62 -18.29 -0.67 2.83
CA ALA A 62 -19.31 0.34 2.55
C ALA A 62 -18.77 1.78 2.57
N ARG A 63 -17.58 2.00 3.11
CA ARG A 63 -16.97 3.33 3.18
C ARG A 63 -16.09 3.55 1.96
N LEU A 64 -16.60 4.31 1.00
CA LEU A 64 -15.92 4.62 -0.24
C LEU A 64 -15.00 5.83 -0.08
N SER A 65 -13.84 5.79 -0.75
CA SER A 65 -13.03 6.99 -0.99
C SER A 65 -13.79 7.98 -1.86
N PRO A 66 -13.59 9.30 -1.68
CA PRO A 66 -14.21 10.32 -2.50
C PRO A 66 -13.97 10.09 -3.99
N THR A 67 -14.99 10.37 -4.80
CA THR A 67 -14.91 10.42 -6.26
C THR A 67 -14.92 11.87 -6.75
N PHE A 68 -14.31 12.09 -7.90
CA PHE A 68 -14.08 13.41 -8.48
C PHE A 68 -14.70 13.51 -9.88
N ARG A 69 -14.80 14.74 -10.42
CA ARG A 69 -15.26 14.99 -11.79
C ARG A 69 -14.09 14.87 -12.76
N THR A 70 -14.39 14.66 -14.03
CA THR A 70 -13.38 14.63 -15.11
C THR A 70 -12.55 15.93 -15.17
N SER A 71 -13.17 17.08 -14.84
CA SER A 71 -12.49 18.38 -14.76
C SER A 71 -11.44 18.47 -13.65
N ASP A 72 -11.50 17.60 -12.67
CA ASP A 72 -10.63 17.62 -11.49
C ASP A 72 -9.39 16.74 -11.70
N ILE A 73 -9.31 16.01 -12.82
CA ILE A 73 -8.16 15.16 -13.17
C ILE A 73 -6.89 16.02 -13.26
N THR A 74 -5.85 15.57 -12.56
CA THR A 74 -4.57 16.26 -12.52
C THR A 74 -3.52 15.53 -13.34
N ARG A 75 -2.40 16.20 -13.64
CA ARG A 75 -1.26 15.55 -14.29
C ARG A 75 -0.72 14.43 -13.41
N VAL A 76 -0.73 13.21 -13.93
CA VAL A 76 -0.26 12.04 -13.18
C VAL A 76 1.26 12.10 -13.01
N ARG A 77 1.71 12.08 -11.76
CA ARG A 77 3.12 12.03 -11.42
C ARG A 77 3.68 10.62 -11.66
N LEU A 78 4.79 10.54 -12.38
CA LEU A 78 5.54 9.30 -12.48
C LEU A 78 6.33 9.10 -11.18
N ASN A 79 5.99 8.09 -10.39
CA ASN A 79 6.67 7.77 -9.15
C ASN A 79 7.33 6.40 -9.23
N GLY A 80 8.68 6.38 -9.25
CA GLY A 80 9.50 5.18 -9.20
C GLY A 80 9.33 4.22 -10.39
N ARG A 81 10.24 3.26 -10.49
CA ARG A 81 10.28 2.20 -11.51
C ARG A 81 10.39 0.80 -10.90
N LEU A 82 10.01 0.64 -9.64
CA LEU A 82 9.98 -0.68 -8.99
C LEU A 82 9.02 -1.59 -9.73
N GLY A 83 9.47 -2.82 -10.03
CA GLY A 83 8.70 -3.79 -10.80
C GLY A 83 8.54 -3.46 -12.30
N LEU A 84 9.23 -2.41 -12.81
CA LEU A 84 9.17 -1.99 -14.22
C LEU A 84 10.54 -2.03 -14.91
N LYS A 85 11.53 -2.65 -14.30
CA LYS A 85 12.92 -2.64 -14.82
C LYS A 85 13.11 -3.58 -16.01
N SER A 86 12.42 -4.72 -16.00
CA SER A 86 12.50 -5.69 -17.06
C SER A 86 11.64 -5.25 -18.27
N PRO A 87 12.11 -5.45 -19.50
CA PRO A 87 11.26 -5.37 -20.67
C PRO A 87 10.05 -6.28 -20.53
N ILE A 88 8.94 -5.92 -21.14
CA ILE A 88 7.73 -6.73 -21.17
C ILE A 88 7.24 -6.85 -22.60
N ASP A 89 6.94 -8.08 -22.99
CA ASP A 89 6.16 -8.38 -24.17
C ASP A 89 4.68 -8.39 -23.75
N LEU A 90 3.92 -7.41 -24.24
CA LEU A 90 2.50 -7.24 -23.90
C LEU A 90 1.64 -8.36 -24.44
N ASP A 91 2.00 -8.92 -25.60
CA ASP A 91 1.24 -10.00 -26.25
C ASP A 91 1.47 -11.34 -25.53
N ALA A 92 2.70 -11.56 -25.06
CA ALA A 92 3.06 -12.74 -24.28
C ALA A 92 2.69 -12.65 -22.79
N TRP A 93 2.36 -11.44 -22.29
CA TRP A 93 2.04 -11.26 -20.87
C TRP A 93 0.80 -12.06 -20.46
N ARG A 94 0.88 -12.70 -19.30
CA ARG A 94 -0.23 -13.41 -18.66
C ARG A 94 -0.27 -13.07 -17.19
N LEU A 95 -1.48 -12.90 -16.65
CA LEU A 95 -1.71 -12.83 -15.22
C LEU A 95 -1.79 -14.26 -14.66
N HIS A 96 -0.94 -14.57 -13.70
CA HIS A 96 -0.96 -15.83 -12.98
C HIS A 96 -1.83 -15.69 -11.72
N ILE A 97 -2.78 -16.62 -11.54
CA ILE A 97 -3.57 -16.75 -10.31
C ILE A 97 -3.11 -18.03 -9.61
N GLU A 98 -2.67 -17.91 -8.37
CA GLU A 98 -2.20 -18.99 -7.52
C GLU A 98 -3.06 -19.11 -6.26
N GLY A 99 -3.21 -20.33 -5.72
CA GLY A 99 -4.05 -20.61 -4.57
C GLY A 99 -5.53 -20.82 -4.89
N ALA A 100 -5.92 -20.81 -6.17
CA ALA A 100 -7.20 -21.34 -6.66
C ALA A 100 -7.12 -22.87 -6.82
N ALA A 101 -8.23 -23.51 -7.24
CA ALA A 101 -8.29 -24.98 -7.43
C ALA A 101 -7.20 -25.53 -8.38
N ALA A 102 -6.76 -24.73 -9.34
CA ALA A 102 -5.61 -24.99 -10.19
C ALA A 102 -4.91 -23.65 -10.50
N PRO A 103 -3.62 -23.65 -10.86
CA PRO A 103 -2.96 -22.47 -11.41
C PRO A 103 -3.68 -21.97 -12.67
N ILE A 104 -3.96 -20.68 -12.74
CA ILE A 104 -4.72 -20.06 -13.83
C ILE A 104 -3.84 -19.03 -14.52
N LEU A 105 -3.85 -19.03 -15.84
CA LEU A 105 -3.20 -18.04 -16.69
C LEU A 105 -4.25 -17.28 -17.46
N LEU A 106 -4.29 -15.95 -17.28
CA LEU A 106 -5.25 -15.07 -17.94
C LEU A 106 -4.52 -14.12 -18.87
N THR A 107 -5.08 -13.92 -20.06
CA THR A 107 -4.73 -12.81 -20.94
C THR A 107 -5.36 -11.51 -20.43
N LEU A 108 -4.94 -10.39 -20.98
CA LEU A 108 -5.60 -9.11 -20.69
C LEU A 108 -7.07 -9.12 -21.14
N GLU A 109 -7.37 -9.78 -22.24
CA GLU A 109 -8.76 -9.89 -22.79
C GLU A 109 -9.65 -10.73 -21.87
N ASP A 110 -9.13 -11.79 -21.22
CA ASP A 110 -9.87 -12.57 -20.22
C ASP A 110 -10.26 -11.70 -19.01
N ILE A 111 -9.39 -10.75 -18.64
CA ILE A 111 -9.65 -9.81 -17.55
C ILE A 111 -10.65 -8.75 -17.99
N LYS A 112 -10.56 -8.24 -19.21
CA LYS A 112 -11.51 -7.28 -19.79
C LYS A 112 -12.91 -7.86 -20.00
N ALA A 113 -13.03 -9.18 -20.08
CA ALA A 113 -14.32 -9.88 -20.16
C ALA A 113 -15.07 -9.90 -18.80
N LEU A 114 -14.44 -9.51 -17.69
CA LEU A 114 -15.09 -9.28 -16.41
C LEU A 114 -15.92 -7.98 -16.45
N PRO A 115 -16.89 -7.80 -15.52
CA PRO A 115 -17.60 -6.54 -15.40
C PRO A 115 -16.65 -5.35 -15.31
N GLN A 116 -16.82 -4.37 -16.21
CA GLN A 116 -15.96 -3.21 -16.31
C GLN A 116 -16.48 -2.08 -15.42
N HIS A 117 -15.55 -1.44 -14.71
CA HIS A 117 -15.83 -0.33 -13.81
C HIS A 117 -14.91 0.83 -14.11
N GLU A 118 -15.44 2.04 -13.90
CA GLU A 118 -14.69 3.28 -14.03
C GLU A 118 -14.84 4.10 -12.76
N MET A 119 -13.74 4.72 -12.32
CA MET A 119 -13.76 5.62 -11.18
C MET A 119 -12.71 6.72 -11.35
N ILE A 120 -13.04 7.92 -10.85
CA ILE A 120 -12.10 9.04 -10.74
C ILE A 120 -11.83 9.23 -9.26
N THR A 121 -10.63 8.90 -8.82
CA THR A 121 -10.26 8.89 -7.40
C THR A 121 -8.90 9.52 -7.17
N GLU A 122 -8.62 9.88 -5.93
CA GLU A 122 -7.32 10.39 -5.52
C GLU A 122 -6.35 9.23 -5.23
N LEU A 123 -5.17 9.29 -5.83
CA LEU A 123 -4.02 8.46 -5.46
C LEU A 123 -3.18 9.27 -4.47
N ARG A 124 -3.07 8.80 -3.24
CA ARG A 124 -2.29 9.44 -2.17
C ARG A 124 -0.95 8.74 -1.98
N CYS A 125 0.13 9.50 -2.12
CA CYS A 125 1.47 8.98 -1.86
C CYS A 125 1.89 9.26 -0.42
N ILE A 126 2.59 8.33 0.20
CA ILE A 126 3.17 8.54 1.54
C ILE A 126 4.23 9.65 1.59
N GLU A 127 4.72 10.11 0.43
CA GLU A 127 5.61 11.26 0.28
C GLU A 127 4.87 12.60 0.42
N GLY A 128 3.55 12.60 0.69
CA GLY A 128 2.76 13.80 0.94
C GLY A 128 2.19 14.49 -0.30
N TRP A 129 2.28 13.89 -1.49
CA TRP A 129 1.62 14.40 -2.69
C TRP A 129 0.42 13.53 -3.08
N THR A 130 -0.52 14.12 -3.79
CA THR A 130 -1.71 13.47 -4.31
C THR A 130 -1.88 13.74 -5.80
N THR A 131 -2.67 12.90 -6.48
CA THR A 131 -3.05 13.10 -7.87
C THR A 131 -4.44 12.48 -8.10
N ILE A 132 -5.30 13.20 -8.80
CA ILE A 132 -6.64 12.73 -9.18
C ILE A 132 -6.52 12.03 -10.54
N VAL A 133 -6.96 10.78 -10.60
CA VAL A 133 -6.79 9.91 -11.76
C VAL A 133 -8.08 9.18 -12.05
N GLN A 134 -8.44 9.10 -13.32
CA GLN A 134 -9.48 8.22 -13.83
C GLN A 134 -8.90 6.84 -14.13
N TRP A 135 -9.51 5.83 -13.55
CA TRP A 135 -9.15 4.44 -13.74
C TRP A 135 -10.31 3.69 -14.38
N LYS A 136 -10.01 2.83 -15.37
CA LYS A 136 -10.95 1.83 -15.89
C LYS A 136 -10.34 0.44 -15.79
N GLY A 137 -11.16 -0.50 -15.31
CA GLY A 137 -10.71 -1.86 -15.04
C GLY A 137 -11.84 -2.77 -14.59
N ALA A 138 -11.48 -3.98 -14.13
CA ALA A 138 -12.37 -4.89 -13.42
C ALA A 138 -12.13 -4.82 -11.92
N ARG A 139 -13.15 -5.05 -11.11
CA ARG A 139 -12.96 -5.18 -9.66
C ARG A 139 -12.16 -6.44 -9.36
N LEU A 140 -11.21 -6.33 -8.44
CA LEU A 140 -10.49 -7.50 -7.94
C LEU A 140 -11.46 -8.50 -7.27
N ALA A 141 -12.55 -8.01 -6.69
CA ALA A 141 -13.63 -8.83 -6.14
C ALA A 141 -14.28 -9.73 -7.21
N ASP A 142 -14.50 -9.21 -8.43
CA ASP A 142 -15.11 -9.99 -9.55
C ASP A 142 -14.15 -11.08 -10.04
N LEU A 143 -12.84 -10.79 -10.09
CA LEU A 143 -11.82 -11.79 -10.38
C LEU A 143 -11.81 -12.90 -9.31
N ILE A 144 -11.82 -12.51 -8.01
CA ILE A 144 -11.85 -13.47 -6.90
C ILE A 144 -13.13 -14.31 -6.92
N ALA A 145 -14.28 -13.74 -7.29
CA ALA A 145 -15.54 -14.46 -7.42
C ALA A 145 -15.53 -15.48 -8.58
N LYS A 146 -14.90 -15.11 -9.71
CA LYS A 146 -14.78 -15.99 -10.88
C LYS A 146 -13.75 -17.11 -10.67
N PHE A 147 -12.68 -16.82 -9.94
CA PHE A 147 -11.58 -17.74 -9.63
C PHE A 147 -11.35 -17.79 -8.13
N PRO A 148 -12.24 -18.44 -7.38
CA PRO A 148 -12.18 -18.41 -5.91
C PRO A 148 -10.96 -19.18 -5.37
N PRO A 149 -10.47 -18.81 -4.19
CA PRO A 149 -9.44 -19.56 -3.50
C PRO A 149 -9.92 -20.98 -3.16
N LEU A 150 -8.98 -21.92 -3.21
CA LEU A 150 -9.23 -23.33 -2.86
C LEU A 150 -9.48 -23.53 -1.36
N GLN A 151 -8.86 -22.71 -0.53
CA GLN A 151 -8.94 -22.78 0.92
C GLN A 151 -9.43 -21.47 1.50
N GLU A 152 -9.75 -21.47 2.79
CA GLU A 152 -10.00 -20.23 3.52
C GLU A 152 -8.80 -19.29 3.36
N THR A 153 -9.06 -18.08 2.86
CA THR A 153 -8.04 -17.11 2.50
C THR A 153 -8.27 -15.84 3.30
N GLN A 154 -7.20 -15.33 3.91
CA GLN A 154 -7.22 -14.08 4.67
C GLN A 154 -6.54 -12.92 3.91
N TYR A 155 -5.64 -13.25 2.99
CA TYR A 155 -4.82 -12.27 2.29
C TYR A 155 -4.71 -12.56 0.79
N VAL A 156 -4.38 -11.49 0.07
CA VAL A 156 -4.01 -11.55 -1.35
C VAL A 156 -2.65 -10.92 -1.53
N SER A 157 -1.72 -11.64 -2.11
CA SER A 157 -0.41 -11.13 -2.53
C SER A 157 -0.42 -10.79 -4.01
N LEU A 158 0.13 -9.64 -4.38
CA LEU A 158 0.33 -9.23 -5.78
C LEU A 158 1.81 -9.01 -6.01
N GLU A 159 2.33 -9.52 -7.13
CA GLU A 159 3.74 -9.47 -7.47
C GLU A 159 3.94 -9.06 -8.94
N THR A 160 5.01 -8.30 -9.21
CA THR A 160 5.41 -7.95 -10.59
C THR A 160 6.11 -9.13 -11.28
N PRO A 161 6.09 -9.22 -12.64
CA PRO A 161 6.74 -10.33 -13.37
C PRO A 161 8.23 -10.48 -13.08
N ASP A 162 8.93 -9.37 -12.81
CA ASP A 162 10.35 -9.36 -12.46
C ASP A 162 10.63 -9.60 -10.97
N ARG A 163 9.58 -9.86 -10.18
CA ARG A 163 9.62 -10.02 -8.72
C ARG A 163 10.29 -8.86 -7.97
N GLY A 164 10.48 -7.74 -8.64
CA GLY A 164 11.13 -6.56 -8.09
C GLY A 164 10.23 -5.73 -7.18
N TYR A 165 8.93 -5.97 -7.20
CA TYR A 165 7.96 -5.32 -6.34
C TYR A 165 6.78 -6.25 -6.02
N TYR A 166 6.39 -6.28 -4.76
CA TYR A 166 5.31 -7.11 -4.26
C TYR A 166 4.58 -6.39 -3.12
N VAL A 167 3.27 -6.61 -3.04
CA VAL A 167 2.40 -6.04 -2.01
C VAL A 167 1.43 -7.09 -1.46
N GLY A 168 1.14 -6.99 -0.18
CA GLY A 168 0.11 -7.76 0.47
C GLY A 168 -1.14 -6.91 0.74
N LEU A 169 -2.31 -7.52 0.62
CA LEU A 169 -3.61 -6.94 0.98
C LEU A 169 -4.37 -7.91 1.87
N GLU A 170 -5.14 -7.37 2.81
CA GLU A 170 -6.21 -8.14 3.44
C GLU A 170 -7.27 -8.49 2.39
N LEU A 171 -7.90 -9.64 2.53
CA LEU A 171 -8.96 -10.06 1.60
C LEU A 171 -10.12 -9.04 1.53
N GLU A 172 -10.44 -8.39 2.64
CA GLU A 172 -11.44 -7.33 2.70
C GLU A 172 -11.06 -6.12 1.83
N SER A 173 -9.80 -5.69 1.89
CA SER A 173 -9.26 -4.62 1.03
C SER A 173 -9.22 -5.03 -0.44
N ALA A 174 -8.89 -6.29 -0.74
CA ALA A 174 -8.91 -6.83 -2.09
C ALA A 174 -10.35 -6.87 -2.66
N ARG A 175 -11.35 -7.16 -1.82
CA ARG A 175 -12.79 -7.18 -2.18
C ARG A 175 -13.47 -5.81 -2.10
N HIS A 176 -12.76 -4.76 -1.70
CA HIS A 176 -13.36 -3.43 -1.62
C HIS A 176 -13.89 -2.98 -2.99
N PRO A 177 -15.10 -2.36 -3.08
CA PRO A 177 -15.73 -1.99 -4.35
C PRO A 177 -14.89 -1.09 -5.26
N GLN A 178 -13.95 -0.33 -4.68
CA GLN A 178 -13.04 0.55 -5.43
C GLN A 178 -11.65 -0.06 -5.65
N THR A 179 -11.44 -1.35 -5.39
CA THR A 179 -10.19 -2.04 -5.72
C THR A 179 -10.28 -2.58 -7.13
N LEU A 180 -9.59 -1.92 -8.08
CA LEU A 180 -9.63 -2.25 -9.50
C LEU A 180 -8.29 -2.82 -10.00
N LEU A 181 -8.39 -3.80 -10.86
CA LEU A 181 -7.38 -4.22 -11.81
C LEU A 181 -7.51 -3.32 -13.05
N ALA A 182 -6.75 -2.23 -13.08
CA ALA A 182 -6.89 -1.19 -14.09
C ALA A 182 -5.99 -1.42 -15.30
N TRP A 183 -6.53 -1.25 -16.50
CA TRP A 183 -5.84 -1.30 -17.79
C TRP A 183 -5.93 0.01 -18.60
N GLU A 184 -6.75 0.97 -18.15
CA GLU A 184 -6.80 2.31 -18.71
C GLU A 184 -6.60 3.37 -17.61
N MET A 185 -6.05 4.50 -18.01
CA MET A 185 -5.78 5.66 -17.18
C MET A 185 -6.13 6.94 -17.95
N ASN A 186 -6.99 7.78 -17.40
CA ASN A 186 -7.44 9.05 -18.01
C ASN A 186 -7.98 8.86 -19.44
N GLY A 187 -8.82 7.84 -19.65
CA GLY A 187 -9.45 7.54 -20.93
C GLY A 187 -8.52 6.98 -22.01
N GLN A 188 -7.30 6.61 -21.66
CA GLN A 188 -6.31 6.05 -22.58
C GLN A 188 -5.77 4.70 -22.06
N PRO A 189 -5.30 3.81 -22.96
CA PRO A 189 -4.61 2.60 -22.55
C PRO A 189 -3.48 2.94 -21.54
N LEU A 190 -3.33 2.08 -20.56
CA LEU A 190 -2.34 2.27 -19.49
C LEU A 190 -0.91 2.35 -20.05
N PRO A 191 -0.17 3.46 -19.82
CA PRO A 191 1.20 3.57 -20.30
C PRO A 191 2.16 2.60 -19.62
N LEU A 192 3.22 2.15 -20.31
CA LEU A 192 4.24 1.24 -19.78
C LEU A 192 4.83 1.70 -18.43
N LEU A 193 5.14 3.00 -18.30
CA LEU A 193 5.69 3.56 -17.06
C LEU A 193 4.67 3.68 -15.94
N HIS A 194 3.37 3.58 -16.24
CA HIS A 194 2.30 3.53 -15.26
C HIS A 194 1.83 2.11 -14.95
N GLY A 195 2.47 1.09 -15.57
CA GLY A 195 2.28 -0.31 -15.21
C GLY A 195 1.50 -1.15 -16.20
N ALA A 196 1.47 -0.78 -17.50
CA ALA A 196 0.87 -1.64 -18.52
C ALA A 196 1.46 -3.06 -18.44
N PRO A 197 0.61 -4.10 -18.76
CA PRO A 197 -0.77 -3.99 -19.22
C PRO A 197 -1.81 -3.87 -18.08
N LEU A 198 -1.45 -4.19 -16.83
CA LEU A 198 -2.38 -4.27 -15.70
C LEU A 198 -1.73 -3.73 -14.43
N ARG A 199 -2.46 -2.88 -13.70
CA ARG A 199 -2.06 -2.39 -12.39
C ARG A 199 -3.19 -2.44 -11.37
N LEU A 200 -2.85 -2.33 -10.09
CA LEU A 200 -3.83 -2.12 -9.04
C LEU A 200 -4.13 -0.63 -8.88
N ALA A 201 -5.41 -0.29 -8.75
CA ALA A 201 -5.89 0.99 -8.27
C ALA A 201 -6.76 0.74 -7.02
N ILE A 202 -6.28 1.20 -5.86
CA ILE A 202 -6.93 0.99 -4.56
C ILE A 202 -6.89 2.29 -3.75
N PRO A 203 -7.92 3.16 -3.88
CA PRO A 203 -7.91 4.50 -3.29
C PRO A 203 -8.04 4.53 -1.77
N VAL A 204 -8.42 3.44 -1.13
CA VAL A 204 -8.48 3.31 0.34
C VAL A 204 -7.12 2.98 0.98
N LYS A 205 -6.07 2.89 0.17
CA LYS A 205 -4.69 2.60 0.60
C LYS A 205 -3.73 3.62 -0.01
N TYR A 206 -2.64 3.89 0.68
CA TYR A 206 -1.56 4.70 0.13
C TYR A 206 -0.96 4.13 -1.16
N GLY A 207 -0.32 4.98 -1.95
CA GLY A 207 0.26 4.66 -3.26
C GLY A 207 1.21 3.46 -3.28
N ILE A 208 1.84 3.15 -2.15
CA ILE A 208 2.70 1.96 -2.01
C ILE A 208 1.95 0.63 -2.21
N LYS A 209 0.63 0.61 -2.03
CA LYS A 209 -0.20 -0.58 -2.32
C LYS A 209 -0.69 -0.62 -3.77
N ASN A 210 -0.60 0.47 -4.50
CA ASN A 210 -1.07 0.58 -5.89
C ASN A 210 -0.03 0.01 -6.88
N ILE A 211 0.27 -1.30 -6.75
CA ILE A 211 1.30 -1.99 -7.54
C ILE A 211 1.10 -1.82 -9.05
N LYS A 212 2.18 -1.48 -9.75
CA LYS A 212 2.26 -1.37 -11.20
C LYS A 212 2.65 -2.71 -11.81
N ARG A 213 2.11 -3.03 -13.00
CA ARG A 213 2.48 -4.24 -13.78
C ARG A 213 2.38 -5.52 -12.95
N ILE A 214 1.15 -5.91 -12.65
CA ILE A 214 0.90 -7.16 -11.92
C ILE A 214 1.22 -8.34 -12.84
N GLY A 215 1.97 -9.31 -12.33
CA GLY A 215 2.27 -10.58 -12.99
C GLY A 215 1.60 -11.76 -12.30
N THR A 216 1.52 -11.70 -10.97
CA THR A 216 0.95 -12.79 -10.17
C THR A 216 0.01 -12.23 -9.11
N ILE A 217 -1.10 -12.88 -8.90
CA ILE A 217 -2.01 -12.75 -7.76
C ILE A 217 -2.05 -14.09 -7.05
N ARG A 218 -1.75 -14.11 -5.75
CA ARG A 218 -1.75 -15.33 -4.94
C ARG A 218 -2.67 -15.17 -3.74
N TYR A 219 -3.52 -16.15 -3.51
CA TYR A 219 -4.33 -16.27 -2.31
C TYR A 219 -3.54 -16.93 -1.19
N THR A 220 -3.54 -16.36 0.03
CA THR A 220 -2.77 -16.88 1.15
C THR A 220 -3.59 -16.84 2.44
N ILE A 221 -3.32 -17.81 3.33
CA ILE A 221 -3.86 -17.85 4.70
C ILE A 221 -3.01 -16.91 5.57
N ASP A 222 -1.69 -17.04 5.45
CA ASP A 222 -0.75 -16.24 6.20
C ASP A 222 -0.52 -14.89 5.54
N ARG A 223 -0.19 -13.91 6.37
CA ARG A 223 0.15 -12.55 5.94
C ARG A 223 1.37 -12.59 5.00
N PRO A 224 1.21 -12.17 3.74
CA PRO A 224 2.29 -12.20 2.78
C PRO A 224 3.32 -11.10 3.04
N ALA A 225 4.52 -11.29 2.52
CA ALA A 225 5.56 -10.28 2.46
C ALA A 225 5.07 -9.03 1.71
N ASP A 226 5.60 -7.87 2.11
CA ASP A 226 5.32 -6.59 1.45
C ASP A 226 6.62 -5.78 1.34
N PHE A 227 6.92 -5.32 0.15
CA PHE A 227 8.19 -4.68 -0.19
C PHE A 227 8.53 -3.50 0.73
N TRP A 228 7.56 -2.63 1.01
CA TRP A 228 7.79 -1.46 1.84
C TRP A 228 7.69 -1.77 3.33
N ALA A 229 6.88 -2.75 3.73
CA ALA A 229 6.82 -3.20 5.11
C ALA A 229 8.17 -3.73 5.60
N GLU A 230 8.87 -4.53 4.78
CA GLU A 230 10.23 -5.02 5.04
C GLU A 230 11.28 -3.90 5.13
N ARG A 231 10.92 -2.68 4.69
CA ARG A 231 11.77 -1.48 4.70
C ARG A 231 11.33 -0.43 5.71
N GLY A 232 10.49 -0.83 6.67
CA GLY A 232 10.13 0.02 7.79
C GLY A 232 8.84 0.80 7.63
N TYR A 233 8.04 0.51 6.60
CA TYR A 233 6.73 1.13 6.44
C TYR A 233 5.61 0.30 7.07
N ASP A 234 4.43 0.90 7.16
CA ASP A 234 3.23 0.19 7.59
C ASP A 234 2.79 -0.83 6.53
N TRP A 235 2.56 -2.07 6.98
CA TRP A 235 2.10 -3.12 6.07
C TRP A 235 0.67 -2.87 5.61
N TYR A 236 -0.20 -2.37 6.48
CA TYR A 236 -1.61 -2.12 6.15
C TYR A 236 -1.77 -0.95 5.19
N ALA A 237 -1.02 0.13 5.43
CA ALA A 237 -0.97 1.34 4.61
C ALA A 237 -2.36 1.89 4.20
N GLY A 238 -3.35 1.80 5.10
CA GLY A 238 -4.68 2.38 4.95
C GLY A 238 -4.73 3.84 5.40
N HIS A 239 -5.75 4.59 4.94
CA HIS A 239 -5.97 5.98 5.36
C HIS A 239 -7.47 6.30 5.40
#